data_dc38ee7818a9bc76d4114f49a6673a5b
#
_entry.id   dc38ee7818a9bc76d4114f49a6673a5b
#
_cell.length_a   1.000
_cell.length_b   1.000
_cell.length_c   1.000
_cell.angle_alpha   90.00
_cell.angle_beta   90.00
_cell.angle_gamma   90.00
#
_symmetry.space_group_name_H-M   'P 1'
#
loop_
_entity.id
_entity.type
_entity.pdbx_description
1 polymer ?
#
loop_
_entity_poly.entity_id
_entity_poly.type
_entity_poly.pdbx_seq_one_letter_code
_entity_poly.pdbx_strand_id
1 'polypeptide(L)'
;MTVYLVGAGPGDPGLLTVRAAELLARADVVIYDRLSAPGLLDLAPATAERIAVGKVPRGPSVPQTEINELLIDRGQSGLNVVRLKGGDPFVFARGAEEAQALSDAGIPYEVVPGITSAIAAPAYAGIPVTLRYSSTSFTVVTGHEDPSKLQTQVNWEAIARVGGTIVILMGVSHLQQISQRLIAGGLAANTPAAAVRWGTRSDQSVIRSTLAELHQEPLQAPCTIVVGEVAVQDLNWFTNRPLFGQQVVVTRSTEQAG
;
A
#
# COMPACT_ATOMS: atom_id res chain seq x y z
N MET A 1 20.39 14.84 14.04
CA MET A 1 19.95 14.42 12.72
C MET A 1 19.04 13.23 12.88
N THR A 2 18.11 13.00 12.00
CA THR A 2 16.95 12.13 12.26
C THR A 2 16.68 11.24 11.06
N VAL A 3 16.37 9.97 11.31
CA VAL A 3 15.83 9.07 10.29
C VAL A 3 14.30 9.22 10.25
N TYR A 4 13.74 9.45 9.07
CA TYR A 4 12.30 9.65 8.87
C TYR A 4 11.70 8.43 8.18
N LEU A 5 10.81 7.70 8.88
CA LEU A 5 10.03 6.61 8.30
C LEU A 5 8.76 7.21 7.67
N VAL A 6 8.75 7.37 6.36
CA VAL A 6 7.78 8.21 5.65
C VAL A 6 6.87 7.35 4.77
N GLY A 7 5.56 7.53 4.90
CA GLY A 7 4.58 6.93 4.01
C GLY A 7 4.52 7.67 2.66
N ALA A 8 4.73 6.91 1.58
CA ALA A 8 4.66 7.40 0.21
C ALA A 8 3.23 7.50 -0.34
N GLY A 9 2.24 7.05 0.44
CA GLY A 9 0.87 6.92 -0.06
C GLY A 9 0.68 5.73 -1.02
N PRO A 10 -0.50 5.64 -1.64
CA PRO A 10 -0.95 4.46 -2.39
C PRO A 10 -0.50 4.43 -3.85
N GLY A 11 0.04 5.53 -4.39
CA GLY A 11 0.49 5.61 -5.79
C GLY A 11 0.25 6.96 -6.47
N ASP A 12 -0.85 7.67 -6.18
CA ASP A 12 -1.07 9.04 -6.64
C ASP A 12 -0.15 9.99 -5.85
N PRO A 13 0.77 10.73 -6.51
CA PRO A 13 1.64 11.70 -5.83
C PRO A 13 0.87 12.79 -5.09
N GLY A 14 -0.34 13.13 -5.52
CA GLY A 14 -1.22 14.09 -4.86
C GLY A 14 -1.73 13.64 -3.49
N LEU A 15 -1.51 12.37 -3.14
CA LEU A 15 -1.83 11.80 -1.83
C LEU A 15 -0.61 11.73 -0.88
N LEU A 16 0.51 12.32 -1.27
CA LEU A 16 1.64 12.51 -0.36
C LEU A 16 1.26 13.54 0.70
N THR A 17 1.62 13.29 1.95
CA THR A 17 1.39 14.29 3.01
C THR A 17 2.33 15.49 2.83
N VAL A 18 1.89 16.67 3.26
CA VAL A 18 2.73 17.89 3.24
C VAL A 18 4.04 17.65 3.99
N ARG A 19 3.97 17.00 5.17
CA ARG A 19 5.17 16.67 5.95
C ARG A 19 6.14 15.78 5.20
N ALA A 20 5.64 14.77 4.47
CA ALA A 20 6.48 13.88 3.66
C ALA A 20 7.17 14.65 2.52
N ALA A 21 6.47 15.55 1.84
CA ALA A 21 7.05 16.39 0.78
C ALA A 21 8.15 17.32 1.32
N GLU A 22 7.92 17.97 2.47
CA GLU A 22 8.91 18.81 3.13
C GLU A 22 10.20 18.04 3.51
N LEU A 23 10.05 16.81 3.99
CA LEU A 23 11.19 15.97 4.37
C LEU A 23 11.96 15.47 3.16
N LEU A 24 11.25 15.04 2.11
CA LEU A 24 11.89 14.65 0.84
C LEU A 24 12.71 15.79 0.24
N ALA A 25 12.17 17.02 0.24
CA ALA A 25 12.86 18.20 -0.31
C ALA A 25 14.19 18.56 0.43
N ARG A 26 14.40 18.00 1.62
CA ARG A 26 15.59 18.25 2.46
C ARG A 26 16.40 16.98 2.74
N ALA A 27 16.08 15.88 2.07
CA ALA A 27 16.75 14.61 2.28
C ALA A 27 18.17 14.64 1.71
N ASP A 28 19.13 14.14 2.47
CA ASP A 28 20.48 13.82 2.00
C ASP A 28 20.53 12.41 1.40
N VAL A 29 19.69 11.49 1.97
CA VAL A 29 19.57 10.10 1.53
C VAL A 29 18.09 9.72 1.48
N VAL A 30 17.65 9.08 0.38
CA VAL A 30 16.31 8.48 0.24
C VAL A 30 16.47 6.98 0.02
N ILE A 31 16.04 6.19 1.01
CA ILE A 31 15.97 4.72 0.95
C ILE A 31 14.52 4.35 0.66
N TYR A 32 14.24 3.70 -0.47
CA TYR A 32 12.86 3.57 -0.94
C TYR A 32 12.49 2.17 -1.43
N ASP A 33 11.20 1.83 -1.26
CA ASP A 33 10.59 0.61 -1.79
C ASP A 33 10.12 0.81 -3.23
N ARG A 34 10.07 -0.26 -3.99
CA ARG A 34 9.63 -0.25 -5.39
C ARG A 34 8.17 0.24 -5.60
N LEU A 35 7.30 0.05 -4.61
CA LEU A 35 5.90 0.48 -4.70
C LEU A 35 5.72 1.98 -4.45
N SER A 36 6.77 2.69 -4.04
CA SER A 36 6.76 4.16 -3.99
C SER A 36 6.62 4.71 -5.41
N ALA A 37 5.78 5.72 -5.59
CA ALA A 37 5.56 6.35 -6.90
C ALA A 37 6.88 6.94 -7.42
N PRO A 38 7.32 6.61 -8.66
CA PRO A 38 8.61 7.09 -9.18
C PRO A 38 8.77 8.60 -9.11
N GLY A 39 7.72 9.38 -9.42
CA GLY A 39 7.74 10.85 -9.39
C GLY A 39 7.95 11.46 -7.99
N LEU A 40 7.82 10.69 -6.90
CA LEU A 40 8.09 11.20 -5.56
C LEU A 40 9.59 11.39 -5.30
N LEU A 41 10.45 10.63 -5.97
CA LEU A 41 11.89 10.76 -5.85
C LEU A 41 12.40 12.08 -6.44
N ASP A 42 11.64 12.68 -7.35
CA ASP A 42 11.99 13.97 -7.97
C ASP A 42 11.78 15.16 -7.04
N LEU A 43 11.08 14.94 -5.90
CA LEU A 43 10.96 15.92 -4.83
C LEU A 43 12.26 16.05 -4.01
N ALA A 44 13.11 15.02 -4.03
CA ALA A 44 14.40 15.07 -3.34
C ALA A 44 15.44 15.83 -4.17
N PRO A 45 16.41 16.52 -3.53
CA PRO A 45 17.49 17.19 -4.22
C PRO A 45 18.21 16.26 -5.20
N ALA A 46 18.68 16.80 -6.33
CA ALA A 46 19.45 16.02 -7.29
C ALA A 46 20.74 15.43 -6.70
N THR A 47 21.25 16.04 -5.63
CA THR A 47 22.42 15.59 -4.87
C THR A 47 22.12 14.52 -3.84
N ALA A 48 20.83 14.24 -3.56
CA ALA A 48 20.44 13.21 -2.60
C ALA A 48 20.82 11.81 -3.11
N GLU A 49 21.43 11.01 -2.24
CA GLU A 49 21.68 9.59 -2.51
C GLU A 49 20.33 8.84 -2.57
N ARG A 50 20.11 8.03 -3.61
CA ARG A 50 18.87 7.28 -3.82
C ARG A 50 19.16 5.80 -3.78
N ILE A 51 18.68 5.09 -2.76
CA ILE A 51 18.95 3.66 -2.51
C ILE A 51 17.65 2.87 -2.62
N ALA A 52 17.54 2.02 -3.65
CA ALA A 52 16.42 1.12 -3.82
C ALA A 52 16.61 -0.14 -2.98
N VAL A 53 15.67 -0.44 -2.07
CA VAL A 53 15.69 -1.67 -1.23
C VAL A 53 14.49 -2.58 -1.51
N GLY A 54 13.62 -2.20 -2.45
CA GLY A 54 12.45 -3.01 -2.84
C GLY A 54 12.83 -4.27 -3.61
N LYS A 55 11.95 -5.29 -3.56
CA LYS A 55 12.12 -6.54 -4.32
C LYS A 55 12.29 -6.27 -5.82
N VAL A 56 13.39 -6.73 -6.40
CA VAL A 56 13.56 -6.73 -7.86
C VAL A 56 12.75 -7.88 -8.45
N PRO A 57 12.00 -7.67 -9.57
CA PRO A 57 11.32 -8.77 -10.25
C PRO A 57 12.31 -9.87 -10.61
N ARG A 58 12.05 -11.09 -10.15
CA ARG A 58 12.91 -12.28 -10.35
C ARG A 58 14.31 -12.18 -9.71
N GLY A 59 14.57 -11.20 -8.86
CA GLY A 59 15.80 -11.07 -8.08
C GLY A 59 15.60 -11.36 -6.60
N PRO A 60 16.68 -11.50 -5.82
CA PRO A 60 16.59 -11.63 -4.37
C PRO A 60 15.98 -10.34 -3.77
N SER A 61 15.18 -10.50 -2.73
CA SER A 61 14.76 -9.36 -1.92
C SER A 61 15.89 -9.00 -0.96
N VAL A 62 16.13 -7.70 -0.76
CA VAL A 62 17.02 -7.24 0.33
C VAL A 62 16.41 -7.71 1.66
N PRO A 63 17.15 -8.48 2.47
CA PRO A 63 16.68 -8.90 3.79
C PRO A 63 16.36 -7.69 4.68
N GLN A 64 15.37 -7.83 5.59
CA GLN A 64 15.01 -6.73 6.48
C GLN A 64 16.17 -6.34 7.42
N THR A 65 17.01 -7.31 7.80
CA THR A 65 18.21 -7.05 8.60
C THR A 65 19.17 -6.10 7.90
N GLU A 66 19.42 -6.31 6.60
CA GLU A 66 20.29 -5.42 5.81
C GLU A 66 19.66 -4.02 5.63
N ILE A 67 18.34 -3.93 5.52
CA ILE A 67 17.64 -2.61 5.48
C ILE A 67 17.82 -1.90 6.82
N ASN A 68 17.66 -2.60 7.94
CA ASN A 68 17.83 -2.03 9.28
C ASN A 68 19.27 -1.56 9.48
N GLU A 69 20.27 -2.35 9.10
CA GLU A 69 21.70 -2.01 9.18
C GLU A 69 22.00 -0.76 8.32
N LEU A 70 21.44 -0.68 7.10
CA LEU A 70 21.59 0.48 6.24
C LEU A 70 20.99 1.75 6.86
N LEU A 71 19.81 1.66 7.47
CA LEU A 71 19.18 2.78 8.17
C LEU A 71 20.02 3.27 9.35
N ILE A 72 20.60 2.35 10.11
CA ILE A 72 21.49 2.64 11.25
C ILE A 72 22.77 3.34 10.75
N ASP A 73 23.44 2.78 9.74
CA ASP A 73 24.67 3.32 9.16
C ASP A 73 24.48 4.78 8.68
N ARG A 74 23.42 5.00 7.88
CA ARG A 74 23.11 6.33 7.37
C ARG A 74 22.66 7.30 8.47
N GLY A 75 21.94 6.82 9.48
CA GLY A 75 21.54 7.61 10.64
C GLY A 75 22.73 8.07 11.48
N GLN A 76 23.76 7.22 11.66
CA GLN A 76 25.00 7.54 12.38
C GLN A 76 25.87 8.56 11.64
N SER A 77 25.78 8.59 10.32
CA SER A 77 26.58 9.52 9.48
C SER A 77 26.12 10.98 9.59
N GLY A 78 25.10 11.26 10.38
CA GLY A 78 24.65 12.64 10.61
C GLY A 78 23.84 13.24 9.46
N LEU A 79 23.29 12.42 8.59
CA LEU A 79 22.48 12.81 7.41
C LEU A 79 20.99 12.87 7.75
N ASN A 80 20.23 13.62 6.94
CA ASN A 80 18.78 13.55 6.92
C ASN A 80 18.35 12.39 6.03
N VAL A 81 17.96 11.28 6.66
CA VAL A 81 17.61 10.04 5.96
C VAL A 81 16.10 9.91 5.86
N VAL A 82 15.58 9.80 4.65
CA VAL A 82 14.18 9.48 4.41
C VAL A 82 14.04 8.02 3.98
N ARG A 83 13.40 7.20 4.80
CA ARG A 83 12.94 5.86 4.46
C ARG A 83 11.54 5.95 3.88
N LEU A 84 11.41 5.93 2.54
CA LEU A 84 10.15 6.10 1.83
C LEU A 84 9.49 4.74 1.58
N LYS A 85 8.32 4.51 2.18
CA LYS A 85 7.58 3.24 2.19
C LYS A 85 6.24 3.37 1.50
N GLY A 86 5.86 2.42 0.64
CA GLY A 86 4.54 2.42 0.01
C GLY A 86 3.40 2.40 1.04
N GLY A 87 2.35 3.18 0.82
CA GLY A 87 1.24 3.33 1.74
C GLY A 87 1.62 4.06 3.03
N ASP A 88 1.42 3.40 4.15
CA ASP A 88 1.74 3.86 5.51
C ASP A 88 2.86 3.00 6.12
N PRO A 89 3.83 3.58 6.85
CA PRO A 89 4.96 2.82 7.41
C PRO A 89 4.56 1.72 8.39
N PHE A 90 3.45 1.89 9.11
CA PHE A 90 3.00 1.00 10.18
C PHE A 90 1.83 0.09 9.77
N VAL A 91 1.34 0.19 8.53
CA VAL A 91 0.27 -0.67 8.01
C VAL A 91 0.85 -1.75 7.09
N PHE A 92 1.15 -2.91 7.64
CA PHE A 92 1.74 -4.09 6.95
C PHE A 92 3.01 -3.80 6.15
N ALA A 93 3.79 -2.81 6.57
CA ALA A 93 4.98 -2.32 5.88
C ALA A 93 6.28 -2.55 6.66
N ARG A 94 6.25 -3.26 7.78
CA ARG A 94 7.40 -3.57 8.64
C ARG A 94 8.11 -2.33 9.23
N GLY A 95 7.50 -1.17 9.18
CA GLY A 95 8.08 0.05 9.73
C GLY A 95 8.33 0.01 11.24
N ALA A 96 7.55 -0.79 11.99
CA ALA A 96 7.78 -1.00 13.41
C ALA A 96 9.10 -1.74 13.68
N GLU A 97 9.51 -2.67 12.83
CA GLU A 97 10.81 -3.36 12.93
C GLU A 97 11.96 -2.40 12.64
N GLU A 98 11.82 -1.52 11.65
CA GLU A 98 12.79 -0.46 11.32
C GLU A 98 12.90 0.56 12.46
N ALA A 99 11.76 1.00 13.03
CA ALA A 99 11.73 1.91 14.18
C ALA A 99 12.38 1.31 15.42
N GLN A 100 12.12 0.02 15.70
CA GLN A 100 12.75 -0.68 16.84
C GLN A 100 14.27 -0.76 16.67
N ALA A 101 14.74 -1.12 15.47
CA ALA A 101 16.18 -1.20 15.19
C ALA A 101 16.89 0.15 15.38
N LEU A 102 16.27 1.24 14.94
CA LEU A 102 16.78 2.60 15.17
C LEU A 102 16.79 2.97 16.65
N SER A 103 15.71 2.64 17.37
CA SER A 103 15.60 2.87 18.81
C SER A 103 16.70 2.14 19.59
N ASP A 104 16.91 0.84 19.29
CA ASP A 104 17.93 0.01 19.93
C ASP A 104 19.35 0.51 19.65
N ALA A 105 19.56 1.12 18.49
CA ALA A 105 20.82 1.76 18.12
C ALA A 105 20.98 3.20 18.66
N GLY A 106 20.01 3.73 19.40
CA GLY A 106 20.03 5.10 19.94
C GLY A 106 19.92 6.20 18.87
N ILE A 107 19.38 5.89 17.69
CA ILE A 107 19.26 6.84 16.59
C ILE A 107 17.89 7.53 16.67
N PRO A 108 17.84 8.88 16.68
CA PRO A 108 16.58 9.61 16.64
C PRO A 108 15.81 9.32 15.35
N TYR A 109 14.52 9.02 15.46
CA TYR A 109 13.66 8.82 14.31
C TYR A 109 12.29 9.50 14.48
N GLU A 110 11.64 9.75 13.36
CA GLU A 110 10.25 10.26 13.28
C GLU A 110 9.46 9.37 12.34
N VAL A 111 8.21 9.05 12.68
CA VAL A 111 7.28 8.34 11.82
C VAL A 111 6.30 9.34 11.22
N VAL A 112 6.25 9.38 9.90
CA VAL A 112 5.32 10.22 9.14
C VAL A 112 4.29 9.32 8.47
N PRO A 113 3.05 9.27 8.96
CA PRO A 113 1.99 8.47 8.36
C PRO A 113 1.78 8.77 6.88
N GLY A 114 1.32 7.76 6.15
CA GLY A 114 0.90 7.89 4.77
C GLY A 114 -0.48 7.29 4.56
N ILE A 115 -1.10 7.58 3.41
CA ILE A 115 -2.41 7.04 3.10
C ILE A 115 -2.26 5.58 2.64
N THR A 116 -2.79 4.66 3.44
CA THR A 116 -2.76 3.23 3.10
C THR A 116 -3.66 2.90 1.92
N SER A 117 -3.23 1.96 1.06
CA SER A 117 -4.05 1.43 -0.04
C SER A 117 -5.34 0.76 0.44
N ALA A 118 -5.41 0.34 1.71
CA ALA A 118 -6.62 -0.22 2.29
C ALA A 118 -7.82 0.75 2.26
N ILE A 119 -7.56 2.05 2.28
CA ILE A 119 -8.58 3.10 2.22
C ILE A 119 -8.60 3.75 0.83
N ALA A 120 -7.44 4.09 0.30
CA ALA A 120 -7.35 4.87 -0.92
C ALA A 120 -7.72 4.09 -2.19
N ALA A 121 -7.31 2.83 -2.30
CA ALA A 121 -7.63 2.04 -3.49
C ALA A 121 -9.15 1.81 -3.64
N PRO A 122 -9.91 1.40 -2.61
CA PRO A 122 -11.36 1.37 -2.68
C PRO A 122 -11.98 2.73 -3.03
N ALA A 123 -11.54 3.81 -2.39
CA ALA A 123 -12.09 5.15 -2.64
C ALA A 123 -11.93 5.58 -4.10
N TYR A 124 -10.77 5.31 -4.71
CA TYR A 124 -10.52 5.60 -6.13
C TYR A 124 -11.24 4.62 -7.07
N ALA A 125 -11.67 3.47 -6.58
CA ALA A 125 -12.55 2.55 -7.30
C ALA A 125 -14.04 2.87 -7.11
N GLY A 126 -14.37 3.96 -6.41
CA GLY A 126 -15.75 4.33 -6.11
C GLY A 126 -16.42 3.41 -5.07
N ILE A 127 -15.63 2.71 -4.25
CA ILE A 127 -16.10 1.80 -3.21
C ILE A 127 -15.82 2.43 -1.84
N PRO A 128 -16.82 2.93 -1.11
CA PRO A 128 -16.64 3.40 0.25
C PRO A 128 -16.42 2.22 1.19
N VAL A 129 -15.39 2.25 2.04
CA VAL A 129 -15.16 1.16 3.01
C VAL A 129 -16.18 1.14 4.15
N THR A 130 -16.91 2.22 4.36
CA THR A 130 -18.05 2.32 5.26
C THR A 130 -19.22 2.99 4.55
N LEU A 131 -20.43 2.55 4.82
CA LEU A 131 -21.66 3.12 4.24
C LEU A 131 -22.78 3.06 5.28
N ARG A 132 -23.44 4.20 5.50
CA ARG A 132 -24.56 4.27 6.44
C ARG A 132 -25.64 3.24 6.04
N TYR A 133 -26.17 2.53 7.02
CA TYR A 133 -27.17 1.46 6.88
C TYR A 133 -26.68 0.16 6.21
N SER A 134 -25.43 0.09 5.77
CA SER A 134 -24.85 -1.09 5.11
C SER A 134 -23.60 -1.59 5.84
N SER A 135 -22.61 -0.73 6.08
CA SER A 135 -21.35 -1.12 6.71
C SER A 135 -20.89 -0.06 7.70
N THR A 136 -21.07 -0.33 9.00
CA THR A 136 -20.72 0.58 10.10
C THR A 136 -19.30 0.38 10.62
N SER A 137 -18.63 -0.67 10.15
CA SER A 137 -17.26 -1.02 10.52
C SER A 137 -16.51 -1.57 9.33
N PHE A 138 -15.18 -1.48 9.34
CA PHE A 138 -14.34 -2.21 8.40
C PHE A 138 -13.12 -2.78 9.09
N THR A 139 -12.70 -3.97 8.65
CA THR A 139 -11.53 -4.68 9.14
C THR A 139 -10.47 -4.71 8.05
N VAL A 140 -9.26 -4.24 8.36
CA VAL A 140 -8.12 -4.35 7.44
C VAL A 140 -7.24 -5.51 7.89
N VAL A 141 -6.94 -6.42 6.97
CA VAL A 141 -6.18 -7.64 7.27
C VAL A 141 -5.19 -7.97 6.16
N THR A 142 -4.06 -8.59 6.53
CA THR A 142 -3.12 -9.12 5.54
C THR A 142 -3.53 -10.52 5.10
N GLY A 143 -3.51 -10.78 3.80
CA GLY A 143 -3.68 -12.13 3.25
C GLY A 143 -2.35 -12.89 3.06
N HIS A 144 -1.22 -12.27 3.44
CA HIS A 144 0.09 -12.89 3.35
C HIS A 144 0.79 -12.82 4.70
N GLU A 145 1.13 -13.95 5.25
CA GLU A 145 1.93 -14.10 6.46
C GLU A 145 3.29 -14.70 6.10
N ASP A 146 4.22 -14.68 7.05
CA ASP A 146 5.53 -15.28 6.90
C ASP A 146 5.40 -16.78 6.55
N PRO A 147 5.95 -17.25 5.41
CA PRO A 147 5.85 -18.65 5.00
C PRO A 147 6.48 -19.63 6.00
N SER A 148 7.35 -19.17 6.90
CA SER A 148 7.95 -20.02 7.95
C SER A 148 6.98 -20.35 9.08
N LYS A 149 5.83 -19.67 9.18
CA LYS A 149 4.83 -19.96 10.20
C LYS A 149 4.05 -21.23 9.89
N LEU A 150 4.01 -22.14 10.85
CA LEU A 150 3.28 -23.40 10.74
C LEU A 150 1.76 -23.22 10.72
N GLN A 151 1.25 -22.12 11.25
CA GLN A 151 -0.19 -21.80 11.31
C GLN A 151 -0.42 -20.30 11.06
N THR A 152 -1.51 -19.99 10.36
CA THR A 152 -1.97 -18.61 10.20
C THR A 152 -2.38 -18.01 11.55
N GLN A 153 -1.97 -16.77 11.81
CA GLN A 153 -2.42 -15.99 12.96
C GLN A 153 -3.74 -15.28 12.69
N VAL A 154 -4.17 -15.23 11.43
CA VAL A 154 -5.44 -14.58 11.06
C VAL A 154 -6.60 -15.54 11.29
N ASN A 155 -7.48 -15.21 12.21
CA ASN A 155 -8.71 -15.96 12.44
C ASN A 155 -9.81 -15.48 11.47
N TRP A 156 -9.79 -16.02 10.25
CA TRP A 156 -10.71 -15.62 9.18
C TRP A 156 -12.18 -15.89 9.54
N GLU A 157 -12.44 -16.97 10.27
CA GLU A 157 -13.78 -17.33 10.72
C GLU A 157 -14.32 -16.33 11.76
N ALA A 158 -13.47 -15.81 12.62
CA ALA A 158 -13.85 -14.76 13.55
C ALA A 158 -14.08 -13.43 12.81
N ILE A 159 -13.23 -13.08 11.86
CA ILE A 159 -13.38 -11.86 11.02
C ILE A 159 -14.71 -11.89 10.26
N ALA A 160 -15.08 -13.04 9.69
CA ALA A 160 -16.36 -13.21 9.01
C ALA A 160 -17.56 -12.88 9.93
N ARG A 161 -17.49 -13.23 11.23
CA ARG A 161 -18.55 -12.96 12.21
C ARG A 161 -18.60 -11.54 12.75
N VAL A 162 -17.52 -10.77 12.64
CA VAL A 162 -17.50 -9.35 13.04
C VAL A 162 -18.48 -8.54 12.21
N GLY A 163 -18.65 -8.90 10.93
CA GLY A 163 -19.48 -8.16 9.98
C GLY A 163 -18.80 -6.89 9.44
N GLY A 164 -19.56 -6.13 8.68
CA GLY A 164 -19.03 -4.93 8.02
C GLY A 164 -18.20 -5.25 6.78
N THR A 165 -17.30 -4.36 6.41
CA THR A 165 -16.42 -4.51 5.24
C THR A 165 -15.10 -5.16 5.66
N ILE A 166 -14.61 -6.11 4.85
CA ILE A 166 -13.28 -6.70 5.02
C ILE A 166 -12.40 -6.20 3.87
N VAL A 167 -11.29 -5.57 4.22
CA VAL A 167 -10.28 -5.10 3.25
C VAL A 167 -9.01 -5.95 3.42
N ILE A 168 -8.65 -6.69 2.36
CA ILE A 168 -7.54 -7.64 2.40
C ILE A 168 -6.39 -7.08 1.55
N LEU A 169 -5.24 -6.86 2.17
CA LEU A 169 -4.00 -6.50 1.48
C LEU A 169 -3.15 -7.77 1.27
N MET A 170 -2.39 -7.81 0.17
CA MET A 170 -1.48 -8.93 -0.17
C MET A 170 -2.17 -10.30 -0.25
N GLY A 171 -3.49 -10.35 -0.53
CA GLY A 171 -4.30 -11.57 -0.47
C GLY A 171 -4.40 -12.35 -1.78
N VAL A 172 -3.91 -11.86 -2.91
CA VAL A 172 -4.19 -12.45 -4.25
C VAL A 172 -3.76 -13.92 -4.34
N SER A 173 -2.56 -14.26 -3.89
CA SER A 173 -2.04 -15.64 -3.98
C SER A 173 -2.76 -16.65 -3.08
N HIS A 174 -3.48 -16.19 -2.06
CA HIS A 174 -4.18 -17.04 -1.09
C HIS A 174 -5.70 -16.83 -1.10
N LEU A 175 -6.23 -16.09 -2.09
CA LEU A 175 -7.62 -15.64 -2.10
C LEU A 175 -8.61 -16.79 -2.05
N GLN A 176 -8.35 -17.88 -2.76
CA GLN A 176 -9.22 -19.07 -2.73
C GLN A 176 -9.38 -19.63 -1.31
N GLN A 177 -8.28 -19.80 -0.59
CA GLN A 177 -8.30 -20.32 0.79
C GLN A 177 -8.96 -19.31 1.74
N ILE A 178 -8.65 -18.02 1.57
CA ILE A 178 -9.27 -16.94 2.36
C ILE A 178 -10.78 -16.93 2.17
N SER A 179 -11.26 -16.99 0.93
CA SER A 179 -12.69 -17.05 0.62
C SER A 179 -13.38 -18.24 1.26
N GLN A 180 -12.78 -19.43 1.16
CA GLN A 180 -13.32 -20.65 1.78
C GLN A 180 -13.45 -20.50 3.29
N ARG A 181 -12.45 -19.93 3.97
CA ARG A 181 -12.47 -19.71 5.42
C ARG A 181 -13.47 -18.65 5.86
N LEU A 182 -13.61 -17.57 5.08
CA LEU A 182 -14.63 -16.55 5.33
C LEU A 182 -16.05 -17.12 5.19
N ILE A 183 -16.28 -17.96 4.18
CA ILE A 183 -17.56 -18.66 3.98
C ILE A 183 -17.79 -19.66 5.13
N ALA A 184 -16.81 -20.43 5.53
CA ALA A 184 -16.90 -21.33 6.68
C ALA A 184 -17.19 -20.57 7.99
N GLY A 185 -16.73 -19.31 8.09
CA GLY A 185 -17.03 -18.41 9.22
C GLY A 185 -18.43 -17.82 9.22
N GLY A 186 -19.21 -17.99 8.13
CA GLY A 186 -20.61 -17.59 8.06
C GLY A 186 -20.93 -16.52 7.02
N LEU A 187 -19.98 -16.04 6.23
CA LEU A 187 -20.31 -15.16 5.10
C LEU A 187 -20.97 -15.97 3.97
N ALA A 188 -21.96 -15.38 3.33
CA ALA A 188 -22.62 -16.00 2.17
C ALA A 188 -21.64 -16.08 0.98
N ALA A 189 -21.67 -17.16 0.21
CA ALA A 189 -20.84 -17.36 -0.96
C ALA A 189 -21.01 -16.24 -2.01
N ASN A 190 -22.21 -15.70 -2.12
CA ASN A 190 -22.57 -14.59 -3.01
C ASN A 190 -22.32 -13.21 -2.39
N THR A 191 -21.68 -13.11 -1.21
CA THR A 191 -21.27 -11.80 -0.67
C THR A 191 -20.47 -11.04 -1.72
N PRO A 192 -20.83 -9.77 -2.01
CA PRO A 192 -20.11 -8.97 -2.99
C PRO A 192 -18.62 -8.83 -2.64
N ALA A 193 -17.79 -8.91 -3.66
CA ALA A 193 -16.34 -8.72 -3.51
C ALA A 193 -15.76 -7.98 -4.72
N ALA A 194 -14.74 -7.18 -4.47
CA ALA A 194 -14.03 -6.45 -5.52
C ALA A 194 -12.52 -6.52 -5.31
N ALA A 195 -11.79 -6.50 -6.41
CA ALA A 195 -10.33 -6.43 -6.42
C ALA A 195 -9.89 -5.16 -7.17
N VAL A 196 -9.16 -4.28 -6.50
CA VAL A 196 -8.64 -3.02 -7.05
C VAL A 196 -7.15 -3.17 -7.24
N ARG A 197 -6.71 -3.27 -8.50
CA ARG A 197 -5.30 -3.34 -8.86
C ARG A 197 -4.78 -1.94 -9.15
N TRP A 198 -3.55 -1.65 -8.71
CA TRP A 198 -2.89 -0.37 -8.90
C TRP A 198 -3.78 0.84 -8.54
N GLY A 199 -4.56 0.70 -7.47
CA GLY A 199 -5.46 1.76 -7.02
C GLY A 199 -4.76 3.11 -6.93
N THR A 200 -5.46 4.18 -7.31
CA THR A 200 -5.02 5.59 -7.38
C THR A 200 -4.11 5.94 -8.56
N ARG A 201 -3.70 4.99 -9.37
CA ARG A 201 -2.83 5.22 -10.53
C ARG A 201 -3.62 5.26 -11.83
N SER A 202 -3.03 5.79 -12.89
CA SER A 202 -3.65 5.85 -14.22
C SER A 202 -3.90 4.47 -14.85
N ASP A 203 -3.20 3.44 -14.38
CA ASP A 203 -3.36 2.04 -14.80
C ASP A 203 -4.22 1.21 -13.79
N GLN A 204 -5.03 1.89 -12.95
CA GLN A 204 -5.98 1.25 -12.07
C GLN A 204 -6.97 0.38 -12.85
N SER A 205 -7.22 -0.81 -12.35
CA SER A 205 -8.30 -1.67 -12.81
C SER A 205 -9.10 -2.24 -11.64
N VAL A 206 -10.40 -2.48 -11.86
CA VAL A 206 -11.31 -2.99 -10.85
C VAL A 206 -12.05 -4.20 -11.42
N ILE A 207 -12.01 -5.30 -10.69
CA ILE A 207 -12.80 -6.50 -10.97
C ILE A 207 -13.81 -6.66 -9.83
N ARG A 208 -15.09 -6.80 -10.17
CA ARG A 208 -16.18 -7.05 -9.22
C ARG A 208 -16.77 -8.43 -9.48
N SER A 209 -17.00 -9.17 -8.40
CA SER A 209 -17.49 -10.54 -8.41
C SER A 209 -18.14 -10.88 -7.06
N THR A 210 -18.25 -12.14 -6.75
CA THR A 210 -18.66 -12.64 -5.44
C THR A 210 -17.47 -13.18 -4.64
N LEU A 211 -17.64 -13.33 -3.33
CA LEU A 211 -16.62 -13.93 -2.46
C LEU A 211 -16.18 -15.31 -2.93
N ALA A 212 -17.13 -16.11 -3.43
CA ALA A 212 -16.85 -17.47 -3.94
C ALA A 212 -16.09 -17.48 -5.26
N GLU A 213 -16.28 -16.48 -6.13
CA GLU A 213 -15.81 -16.51 -7.52
C GLU A 213 -14.62 -15.59 -7.79
N LEU A 214 -14.40 -14.57 -6.98
CA LEU A 214 -13.36 -13.57 -7.23
C LEU A 214 -11.97 -14.18 -7.45
N HIS A 215 -11.66 -15.31 -6.80
CA HIS A 215 -10.37 -15.99 -6.97
C HIS A 215 -10.17 -16.63 -8.35
N GLN A 216 -11.25 -16.80 -9.13
CA GLN A 216 -11.21 -17.36 -10.50
C GLN A 216 -10.90 -16.28 -11.54
N GLU A 217 -11.03 -15.02 -11.17
CA GLU A 217 -10.73 -13.88 -12.03
C GLU A 217 -9.22 -13.72 -12.26
N PRO A 218 -8.78 -13.09 -13.37
CA PRO A 218 -7.36 -12.92 -13.71
C PRO A 218 -6.66 -11.85 -12.85
N LEU A 219 -6.66 -12.07 -11.54
CA LEU A 219 -6.09 -11.14 -10.57
C LEU A 219 -4.57 -11.11 -10.62
N GLN A 220 -4.01 -9.92 -10.48
CA GLN A 220 -2.55 -9.71 -10.43
C GLN A 220 -2.20 -8.74 -9.29
N ALA A 221 -1.15 -9.07 -8.55
CA ALA A 221 -0.59 -8.17 -7.54
C ALA A 221 0.11 -6.95 -8.19
N PRO A 222 0.15 -5.79 -7.50
CA PRO A 222 -0.48 -5.51 -6.22
C PRO A 222 -1.98 -5.25 -6.35
N CYS A 223 -2.76 -5.75 -5.40
CA CYS A 223 -4.21 -5.63 -5.41
C CYS A 223 -4.74 -5.45 -3.98
N THR A 224 -5.72 -4.56 -3.82
CA THR A 224 -6.53 -4.42 -2.62
C THR A 224 -7.86 -5.12 -2.85
N ILE A 225 -8.22 -6.07 -1.99
CA ILE A 225 -9.46 -6.82 -2.10
C ILE A 225 -10.45 -6.28 -1.07
N VAL A 226 -11.69 -6.04 -1.49
CA VAL A 226 -12.78 -5.56 -0.64
C VAL A 226 -13.89 -6.60 -0.66
N VAL A 227 -14.34 -7.05 0.51
CA VAL A 227 -15.44 -8.01 0.67
C VAL A 227 -16.53 -7.37 1.54
N GLY A 228 -17.76 -7.45 1.10
CA GLY A 228 -18.94 -6.92 1.79
C GLY A 228 -19.87 -6.14 0.86
N GLU A 229 -21.03 -5.75 1.38
CA GLU A 229 -22.10 -5.08 0.61
C GLU A 229 -21.64 -3.79 -0.09
N VAL A 230 -20.61 -3.14 0.43
CA VAL A 230 -20.06 -1.92 -0.20
C VAL A 230 -19.37 -2.19 -1.54
N ALA A 231 -18.96 -3.43 -1.82
CA ALA A 231 -18.24 -3.78 -3.03
C ALA A 231 -19.06 -3.65 -4.31
N VAL A 232 -20.41 -3.58 -4.21
CA VAL A 232 -21.28 -3.28 -5.34
C VAL A 232 -21.28 -1.81 -5.74
N GLN A 233 -20.83 -0.93 -4.86
CA GLN A 233 -20.82 0.51 -5.14
C GLN A 233 -19.88 0.83 -6.29
N ASP A 234 -20.32 1.69 -7.19
CA ASP A 234 -19.60 2.10 -8.38
C ASP A 234 -19.67 3.63 -8.57
N LEU A 235 -19.12 4.34 -7.58
CA LEU A 235 -19.05 5.81 -7.60
C LEU A 235 -17.85 6.27 -8.44
N ASN A 236 -17.86 5.97 -9.71
CA ASN A 236 -16.75 6.10 -10.67
C ASN A 236 -16.32 7.54 -10.97
N TRP A 237 -15.80 8.24 -9.99
CA TRP A 237 -15.31 9.61 -10.16
C TRP A 237 -13.89 9.68 -10.77
N PHE A 238 -13.07 8.65 -10.54
CA PHE A 238 -11.67 8.66 -10.96
C PHE A 238 -11.48 8.10 -12.36
N THR A 239 -12.05 6.92 -12.64
CA THR A 239 -11.92 6.25 -13.94
C THR A 239 -12.77 6.89 -15.04
N ASN A 240 -13.77 7.71 -14.69
CA ASN A 240 -14.58 8.48 -15.64
C ASN A 240 -13.91 9.79 -16.10
N ARG A 241 -12.68 10.09 -15.67
CA ARG A 241 -11.93 11.26 -16.16
C ARG A 241 -11.64 11.10 -17.66
N PRO A 242 -11.77 12.15 -18.48
CA PRO A 242 -11.67 12.04 -19.94
C PRO A 242 -10.36 11.44 -20.46
N LEU A 243 -9.25 11.63 -19.71
CA LEU A 243 -7.93 11.14 -20.09
C LEU A 243 -7.46 9.96 -19.20
N PHE A 244 -8.36 9.33 -18.45
CA PHE A 244 -7.98 8.19 -17.62
C PHE A 244 -7.38 7.06 -18.47
N GLY A 245 -6.23 6.54 -18.05
CA GLY A 245 -5.52 5.47 -18.77
C GLY A 245 -4.80 5.91 -20.05
N GLN A 246 -4.89 7.19 -20.43
CA GLN A 246 -4.20 7.70 -21.60
C GLN A 246 -2.79 8.18 -21.24
N GLN A 247 -1.83 7.90 -22.11
CA GLN A 247 -0.51 8.50 -22.07
C GLN A 247 -0.45 9.64 -23.08
N VAL A 248 -0.22 10.85 -22.61
CA VAL A 248 -0.08 12.03 -23.47
C VAL A 248 1.39 12.37 -23.58
N VAL A 249 1.91 12.36 -24.82
CA VAL A 249 3.27 12.79 -25.10
C VAL A 249 3.27 14.29 -25.42
N VAL A 250 3.97 15.07 -24.60
CA VAL A 250 4.18 16.49 -24.84
C VAL A 250 5.56 16.67 -25.47
N THR A 251 5.61 17.16 -26.73
CA THR A 251 6.85 17.31 -27.50
C THR A 251 7.52 18.68 -27.32
N ARG A 252 7.28 19.32 -26.17
CA ARG A 252 7.91 20.60 -25.79
C ARG A 252 8.89 20.41 -24.63
N SER A 253 9.73 21.39 -24.38
CA SER A 253 10.56 21.41 -23.16
C SER A 253 9.67 21.46 -21.91
N THR A 254 10.16 20.95 -20.79
CA THR A 254 9.41 20.96 -19.51
C THR A 254 8.95 22.38 -19.12
N GLU A 255 9.74 23.41 -19.42
CA GLU A 255 9.41 24.81 -19.16
C GLU A 255 8.25 25.35 -20.01
N GLN A 256 7.97 24.71 -21.14
CA GLN A 256 6.91 25.12 -22.08
C GLN A 256 5.66 24.21 -22.00
N ALA A 257 5.69 23.17 -21.18
CA ALA A 257 4.66 22.14 -21.11
C ALA A 257 3.65 22.36 -19.96
N GLY A 258 3.84 23.39 -19.13
CA GLY A 258 2.97 23.77 -18.00
C GLY A 258 1.79 24.63 -18.38
#